data_e19cc02660d08fcd385d7342f7ca79d9
#
_entry.id   e19cc02660d08fcd385d7342f7ca79d9
#
_cell.length_a   1.000
_cell.length_b   1.000
_cell.length_c   1.000
_cell.angle_alpha   90.00
_cell.angle_beta   90.00
_cell.angle_gamma   90.00
#
_symmetry.space_group_name_H-M   'P 1'
#
loop_
_entity.id
_entity.type
_entity.pdbx_description
1 polymer ?
#
loop_
_entity_poly.entity_id
_entity_poly.type
_entity_poly.pdbx_seq_one_letter_code
_entity_poly.pdbx_strand_id
1 'polypeptide(L)'
;ANQINTVLSAIAGAERVFSIMDEEVEDDGGNLPENYRIRGEVEFRQVSFQYDKSDTLQNLNFHVAPGQTVAFVGPTGAGKTTTMMLIARFYDATSGEIFIDGHNIQEFKRSTLRRQMVFVLQDPFLFEATVRENIRYGRLDATDEEVVEAAKKANAHDFIMKLPNGYDTLLKADGSEISQGQKQLLAIARAFVANPAILLLDEATSSIDTVTEKKIQEALEELMKGRTSFVIAHRLNTVRHADMVIVMREGKIAESGSQQELIEKNGIYANMLKQSKGAAS
;
A
#
# COMPACT_ATOMS: atom_id res chain seq x y z
N ALA A 1 -23.00 -4.61 -47.67
CA ALA A 1 -23.06 -3.87 -46.38
C ALA A 1 -22.35 -4.62 -45.24
N ASN A 2 -22.61 -5.93 -45.08
CA ASN A 2 -22.01 -6.71 -43.96
C ASN A 2 -20.48 -6.81 -44.02
N GLN A 3 -19.87 -6.99 -45.16
CA GLN A 3 -18.42 -7.08 -45.31
C GLN A 3 -17.71 -5.76 -44.95
N ILE A 4 -18.30 -4.62 -45.31
CA ILE A 4 -17.76 -3.31 -44.99
C ILE A 4 -17.77 -3.09 -43.45
N ASN A 5 -18.87 -3.47 -42.79
CA ASN A 5 -18.97 -3.38 -41.35
C ASN A 5 -17.95 -4.29 -40.64
N THR A 6 -17.70 -5.48 -41.16
CA THR A 6 -16.68 -6.39 -40.63
C THR A 6 -15.27 -5.78 -40.76
N VAL A 7 -14.94 -5.19 -41.90
CA VAL A 7 -13.66 -4.51 -42.11
C VAL A 7 -13.51 -3.31 -41.21
N LEU A 8 -14.53 -2.47 -41.05
CA LEU A 8 -14.50 -1.31 -40.15
C LEU A 8 -14.33 -1.74 -38.70
N SER A 9 -15.00 -2.82 -38.27
CA SER A 9 -14.82 -3.37 -36.91
C SER A 9 -13.40 -3.91 -36.68
N ALA A 10 -12.83 -4.57 -37.71
CA ALA A 10 -11.46 -5.08 -37.65
C ALA A 10 -10.43 -3.92 -37.56
N ILE A 11 -10.64 -2.85 -38.34
CA ILE A 11 -9.79 -1.65 -38.29
C ILE A 11 -9.88 -1.00 -36.91
N ALA A 12 -11.08 -0.79 -36.35
CA ALA A 12 -11.25 -0.22 -35.03
C ALA A 12 -10.63 -1.10 -33.91
N GLY A 13 -10.69 -2.43 -34.07
CA GLY A 13 -10.01 -3.37 -33.17
C GLY A 13 -8.49 -3.27 -33.27
N ALA A 14 -7.97 -3.22 -34.51
CA ALA A 14 -6.54 -3.06 -34.77
C ALA A 14 -6.00 -1.72 -34.20
N GLU A 15 -6.72 -0.63 -34.38
CA GLU A 15 -6.36 0.69 -33.88
C GLU A 15 -6.20 0.68 -32.35
N ARG A 16 -7.12 0.01 -31.63
CA ARG A 16 -7.01 -0.14 -30.17
C ARG A 16 -5.80 -0.99 -29.76
N VAL A 17 -5.50 -2.05 -30.50
CA VAL A 17 -4.32 -2.88 -30.22
C VAL A 17 -3.05 -2.09 -30.48
N PHE A 18 -2.95 -1.40 -31.60
CA PHE A 18 -1.79 -0.59 -31.92
C PHE A 18 -1.60 0.58 -30.96
N SER A 19 -2.68 1.25 -30.52
CA SER A 19 -2.57 2.31 -29.53
C SER A 19 -1.94 1.82 -28.21
N ILE A 20 -2.21 0.58 -27.79
CA ILE A 20 -1.57 -0.02 -26.62
C ILE A 20 -0.12 -0.41 -26.91
N MET A 21 0.16 -0.93 -28.11
CA MET A 21 1.51 -1.34 -28.51
C MET A 21 2.46 -0.15 -28.71
N ASP A 22 1.92 1.00 -29.09
CA ASP A 22 2.67 2.24 -29.31
C ASP A 22 2.84 3.07 -28.04
N GLU A 23 2.22 2.65 -26.90
CA GLU A 23 2.46 3.29 -25.61
C GLU A 23 3.95 3.18 -25.21
N GLU A 24 4.48 4.25 -24.68
CA GLU A 24 5.85 4.27 -24.18
C GLU A 24 6.04 3.24 -23.07
N VAL A 25 7.06 2.39 -23.23
CA VAL A 25 7.42 1.41 -22.20
C VAL A 25 7.90 2.13 -20.95
N GLU A 26 7.37 1.75 -19.77
CA GLU A 26 7.84 2.29 -18.50
C GLU A 26 9.36 2.10 -18.38
N ASP A 27 10.11 3.19 -18.29
CA ASP A 27 11.55 3.14 -18.04
C ASP A 27 11.81 2.57 -16.64
N ASP A 28 12.47 1.40 -16.55
CA ASP A 28 12.88 0.83 -15.27
C ASP A 28 13.92 1.74 -14.58
N GLY A 29 14.70 2.49 -15.38
CA GLY A 29 15.62 3.55 -14.93
C GLY A 29 16.61 3.07 -13.88
N GLY A 30 17.39 4.05 -13.37
CA GLY A 30 18.26 3.85 -12.22
C GLY A 30 19.62 3.21 -12.53
N ASN A 31 20.60 3.59 -11.70
CA ASN A 31 22.01 3.17 -11.81
C ASN A 31 22.53 2.48 -10.55
N LEU A 32 21.71 2.40 -9.49
CA LEU A 32 22.04 1.63 -8.29
C LEU A 32 22.04 0.13 -8.57
N PRO A 33 22.91 -0.64 -7.89
CA PRO A 33 22.95 -2.09 -8.03
C PRO A 33 21.61 -2.76 -7.74
N GLU A 34 21.22 -3.78 -8.53
CA GLU A 34 19.95 -4.51 -8.34
C GLU A 34 19.86 -5.25 -7.00
N ASN A 35 21.01 -5.54 -6.39
CA ASN A 35 21.10 -6.17 -5.07
C ASN A 35 21.12 -5.16 -3.90
N TYR A 36 20.91 -3.86 -4.18
CA TYR A 36 20.83 -2.86 -3.12
C TYR A 36 19.72 -3.21 -2.14
N ARG A 37 20.05 -3.21 -0.84
CA ARG A 37 19.11 -3.50 0.24
C ARG A 37 18.66 -2.21 0.89
N ILE A 38 17.36 -1.91 0.74
CA ILE A 38 16.73 -0.73 1.34
C ILE A 38 16.62 -0.94 2.85
N ARG A 39 17.05 0.06 3.62
CA ARG A 39 16.88 0.13 5.08
C ARG A 39 15.56 0.75 5.47
N GLY A 40 15.02 1.63 4.63
CA GLY A 40 13.70 2.22 4.79
C GLY A 40 13.69 3.67 5.27
N GLU A 41 14.81 4.41 5.19
CA GLU A 41 14.76 5.87 5.35
C GLU A 41 14.05 6.50 4.15
N VAL A 42 13.11 7.40 4.40
CA VAL A 42 12.36 8.11 3.34
C VAL A 42 12.34 9.59 3.63
N GLU A 43 12.73 10.40 2.65
CA GLU A 43 12.73 11.86 2.77
C GLU A 43 12.08 12.52 1.55
N PHE A 44 11.18 13.44 1.82
CA PHE A 44 10.54 14.31 0.82
C PHE A 44 11.09 15.72 0.96
N ARG A 45 11.63 16.27 -0.13
CA ARG A 45 12.16 17.65 -0.19
C ARG A 45 11.39 18.45 -1.21
N GLN A 46 10.52 19.34 -0.74
CA GLN A 46 9.70 20.25 -1.56
C GLN A 46 8.93 19.56 -2.69
N VAL A 47 8.41 18.35 -2.40
CA VAL A 47 7.77 17.50 -3.40
C VAL A 47 6.39 18.04 -3.77
N SER A 48 6.17 18.26 -5.06
CA SER A 48 4.86 18.58 -5.64
C SER A 48 4.53 17.59 -6.75
N PHE A 49 3.23 17.32 -6.93
CA PHE A 49 2.76 16.40 -7.94
C PHE A 49 1.39 16.79 -8.50
N GLN A 50 1.23 16.58 -9.81
CA GLN A 50 0.00 16.81 -10.57
C GLN A 50 -0.30 15.57 -11.41
N TYR A 51 -1.56 15.12 -11.44
CA TYR A 51 -1.97 14.06 -12.39
C TYR A 51 -2.10 14.59 -13.81
N ASP A 52 -2.70 15.75 -14.00
CA ASP A 52 -2.84 16.41 -15.29
C ASP A 52 -2.51 17.90 -15.13
N LYS A 53 -3.54 18.76 -14.96
CA LYS A 53 -3.41 20.20 -14.78
C LYS A 53 -3.80 20.69 -13.38
N SER A 54 -4.24 19.77 -12.50
CA SER A 54 -4.64 20.11 -11.14
C SER A 54 -3.56 19.73 -10.14
N ASP A 55 -3.13 20.66 -9.32
CA ASP A 55 -2.20 20.40 -8.22
C ASP A 55 -2.82 19.41 -7.24
N THR A 56 -2.22 18.21 -7.15
CA THR A 56 -2.65 17.16 -6.23
C THR A 56 -1.87 17.20 -4.93
N LEU A 57 -0.56 17.45 -5.02
CA LEU A 57 0.32 17.62 -3.87
C LEU A 57 1.17 18.87 -4.06
N GLN A 58 1.39 19.61 -2.97
CA GLN A 58 2.11 20.88 -3.01
C GLN A 58 3.14 20.96 -1.89
N ASN A 59 4.42 21.05 -2.28
CA ASN A 59 5.56 21.35 -1.41
C ASN A 59 5.62 20.47 -0.14
N LEU A 60 5.48 19.13 -0.29
CA LEU A 60 5.58 18.20 0.83
C LEU A 60 7.02 18.12 1.31
N ASN A 61 7.21 18.25 2.63
CA ASN A 61 8.49 18.13 3.30
C ASN A 61 8.33 17.27 4.55
N PHE A 62 8.96 16.11 4.60
CA PHE A 62 9.04 15.26 5.79
C PHE A 62 10.20 14.27 5.68
N HIS A 63 10.63 13.76 6.81
CA HIS A 63 11.69 12.76 6.93
C HIS A 63 11.25 11.66 7.87
N VAL A 64 11.48 10.41 7.48
CA VAL A 64 11.13 9.19 8.22
C VAL A 64 12.37 8.32 8.35
N ALA A 65 12.76 8.01 9.58
CA ALA A 65 13.88 7.11 9.84
C ALA A 65 13.49 5.64 9.60
N PRO A 66 14.48 4.76 9.33
CA PRO A 66 14.24 3.33 9.18
C PRO A 66 13.48 2.74 10.38
N GLY A 67 12.47 1.94 10.10
CA GLY A 67 11.67 1.24 11.12
C GLY A 67 10.58 2.09 11.79
N GLN A 68 10.43 3.36 11.43
CA GLN A 68 9.36 4.20 11.96
C GLN A 68 8.02 3.92 11.28
N THR A 69 6.97 4.08 12.06
CA THR A 69 5.58 4.06 11.58
C THR A 69 5.04 5.47 11.45
N VAL A 70 4.57 5.83 10.25
CA VAL A 70 3.97 7.13 9.95
C VAL A 70 2.49 6.95 9.63
N ALA A 71 1.63 7.68 10.33
CA ALA A 71 0.20 7.70 10.07
C ALA A 71 -0.18 8.96 9.26
N PHE A 72 -0.72 8.77 8.05
CA PHE A 72 -1.37 9.84 7.30
C PHE A 72 -2.83 9.95 7.72
N VAL A 73 -3.23 11.12 8.14
CA VAL A 73 -4.62 11.46 8.50
C VAL A 73 -5.12 12.66 7.72
N GLY A 74 -6.42 12.76 7.52
CA GLY A 74 -7.03 13.86 6.78
C GLY A 74 -8.23 13.41 5.95
N PRO A 75 -9.01 14.34 5.38
CA PRO A 75 -10.20 14.01 4.60
C PRO A 75 -9.86 13.22 3.32
N THR A 76 -10.88 12.60 2.74
CA THR A 76 -10.76 12.00 1.40
C THR A 76 -10.34 13.07 0.39
N GLY A 77 -9.45 12.71 -0.53
CA GLY A 77 -8.91 13.66 -1.51
C GLY A 77 -7.78 14.56 -0.98
N ALA A 78 -7.34 14.43 0.28
CA ALA A 78 -6.24 15.23 0.82
C ALA A 78 -4.85 14.90 0.24
N GLY A 79 -4.71 13.83 -0.58
CA GLY A 79 -3.45 13.44 -1.20
C GLY A 79 -2.70 12.29 -0.52
N LYS A 80 -3.28 11.65 0.51
CA LYS A 80 -2.64 10.56 1.28
C LYS A 80 -2.21 9.38 0.39
N THR A 81 -3.13 8.83 -0.39
CA THR A 81 -2.86 7.71 -1.31
C THR A 81 -1.85 8.11 -2.39
N THR A 82 -1.97 9.33 -2.93
CA THR A 82 -1.03 9.86 -3.92
C THR A 82 0.39 9.95 -3.36
N THR A 83 0.54 10.36 -2.10
CA THR A 83 1.85 10.39 -1.42
C THR A 83 2.46 8.98 -1.34
N MET A 84 1.66 7.95 -1.00
CA MET A 84 2.13 6.56 -1.01
C MET A 84 2.51 6.08 -2.41
N MET A 85 1.75 6.47 -3.44
CA MET A 85 2.06 6.12 -4.83
C MET A 85 3.38 6.73 -5.30
N LEU A 86 3.74 7.91 -4.82
CA LEU A 86 5.05 8.52 -5.07
C LEU A 86 6.18 7.78 -4.34
N ILE A 87 5.96 7.31 -3.10
CA ILE A 87 6.94 6.48 -2.37
C ILE A 87 7.21 5.18 -3.14
N ALA A 88 6.17 4.54 -3.70
CA ALA A 88 6.31 3.34 -4.51
C ALA A 88 6.79 3.61 -5.95
N ARG A 89 6.99 4.89 -6.31
CA ARG A 89 7.35 5.34 -7.65
C ARG A 89 6.41 4.82 -8.74
N PHE A 90 5.09 4.78 -8.46
CA PHE A 90 4.08 4.61 -9.52
C PHE A 90 3.98 5.85 -10.39
N TYR A 91 4.34 7.00 -9.82
CA TYR A 91 4.49 8.27 -10.50
C TYR A 91 5.79 8.92 -10.04
N ASP A 92 6.38 9.73 -10.90
CA ASP A 92 7.50 10.61 -10.54
C ASP A 92 6.95 11.97 -10.10
N ALA A 93 7.64 12.63 -9.15
CA ALA A 93 7.27 13.95 -8.69
C ALA A 93 7.36 14.98 -9.84
N THR A 94 6.42 15.93 -9.89
CA THR A 94 6.46 17.03 -10.87
C THR A 94 7.57 18.03 -10.53
N SER A 95 7.83 18.24 -9.24
CA SER A 95 8.96 19.03 -8.72
C SER A 95 9.35 18.57 -7.33
N GLY A 96 10.53 18.97 -6.89
CA GLY A 96 11.14 18.49 -5.66
C GLY A 96 11.78 17.12 -5.84
N GLU A 97 12.26 16.52 -4.73
CA GLU A 97 13.00 15.27 -4.76
C GLU A 97 12.56 14.34 -3.64
N ILE A 98 12.53 13.05 -3.94
CA ILE A 98 12.27 11.98 -2.97
C ILE A 98 13.55 11.17 -2.81
N PHE A 99 13.96 10.92 -1.59
CA PHE A 99 15.14 10.13 -1.26
C PHE A 99 14.74 8.88 -0.48
N ILE A 100 15.42 7.78 -0.79
CA ILE A 100 15.36 6.53 -0.03
C ILE A 100 16.79 6.15 0.36
N ASP A 101 17.03 6.01 1.65
CA ASP A 101 18.36 5.76 2.23
C ASP A 101 19.43 6.77 1.75
N GLY A 102 19.05 8.03 1.54
CA GLY A 102 19.93 9.11 1.05
C GLY A 102 20.16 9.14 -0.45
N HIS A 103 19.63 8.17 -1.22
CA HIS A 103 19.67 8.14 -2.67
C HIS A 103 18.40 8.70 -3.27
N ASN A 104 18.50 9.50 -4.34
CA ASN A 104 17.31 9.94 -5.07
C ASN A 104 16.54 8.71 -5.57
N ILE A 105 15.23 8.72 -5.42
CA ILE A 105 14.37 7.58 -5.81
C ILE A 105 14.54 7.19 -7.29
N GLN A 106 14.93 8.14 -8.14
CA GLN A 106 15.19 7.90 -9.55
C GLN A 106 16.49 7.14 -9.83
N GLU A 107 17.40 7.04 -8.86
CA GLU A 107 18.61 6.24 -8.95
C GLU A 107 18.35 4.74 -8.81
N PHE A 108 17.20 4.36 -8.27
CA PHE A 108 16.77 2.96 -8.17
C PHE A 108 16.13 2.50 -9.48
N LYS A 109 16.38 1.26 -9.89
CA LYS A 109 15.49 0.59 -10.83
C LYS A 109 14.11 0.41 -10.17
N ARG A 110 13.03 0.71 -10.89
CA ARG A 110 11.65 0.59 -10.38
C ARG A 110 11.37 -0.83 -9.87
N SER A 111 11.82 -1.83 -10.61
CA SER A 111 11.70 -3.24 -10.26
C SER A 111 12.42 -3.59 -8.95
N THR A 112 13.62 -3.07 -8.72
CA THR A 112 14.40 -3.27 -7.49
C THR A 112 13.75 -2.57 -6.29
N LEU A 113 13.26 -1.36 -6.49
CA LEU A 113 12.55 -0.57 -5.49
C LEU A 113 11.25 -1.27 -5.05
N ARG A 114 10.40 -1.60 -6.02
CA ARG A 114 9.06 -2.18 -5.77
C ARG A 114 9.13 -3.59 -5.17
N ARG A 115 10.18 -4.37 -5.45
CA ARG A 115 10.40 -5.68 -4.79
C ARG A 115 10.61 -5.58 -3.28
N GLN A 116 11.07 -4.45 -2.79
CA GLN A 116 11.35 -4.21 -1.37
C GLN A 116 10.27 -3.38 -0.67
N MET A 117 9.15 -3.12 -1.37
CA MET A 117 7.96 -2.44 -0.87
C MET A 117 6.73 -3.31 -1.05
N VAL A 118 5.78 -3.22 -0.13
CA VAL A 118 4.49 -3.90 -0.26
C VAL A 118 3.36 -2.93 0.03
N PHE A 119 2.37 -2.93 -0.87
CA PHE A 119 1.09 -2.32 -0.64
C PHE A 119 0.11 -3.34 -0.07
N VAL A 120 -0.49 -3.05 1.08
CA VAL A 120 -1.65 -3.78 1.60
C VAL A 120 -2.86 -2.88 1.42
N LEU A 121 -3.68 -3.21 0.43
CA LEU A 121 -4.85 -2.44 0.07
C LEU A 121 -6.06 -2.80 0.95
N GLN A 122 -6.99 -1.87 1.07
CA GLN A 122 -8.29 -2.08 1.71
C GLN A 122 -9.08 -3.25 1.11
N ASP A 123 -9.08 -3.35 -0.22
CA ASP A 123 -9.72 -4.43 -0.97
C ASP A 123 -8.63 -5.19 -1.75
N PRO A 124 -8.05 -6.24 -1.13
CA PRO A 124 -6.94 -6.95 -1.72
C PRO A 124 -7.41 -7.81 -2.90
N PHE A 125 -6.66 -7.73 -3.98
CA PHE A 125 -6.85 -8.58 -5.15
C PHE A 125 -6.34 -10.00 -4.88
N LEU A 126 -7.14 -11.00 -5.24
CA LEU A 126 -6.77 -12.42 -5.24
C LEU A 126 -6.80 -12.95 -6.66
N PHE A 127 -5.83 -13.79 -6.98
CA PHE A 127 -5.76 -14.49 -8.26
C PHE A 127 -6.64 -15.74 -8.24
N GLU A 128 -7.15 -16.13 -9.40
CA GLU A 128 -7.75 -17.45 -9.60
C GLU A 128 -6.65 -18.52 -9.57
N ALA A 129 -6.30 -18.89 -8.35
CA ALA A 129 -5.19 -19.78 -8.02
C ALA A 129 -5.43 -20.36 -6.63
N THR A 130 -4.58 -21.30 -6.19
CA THR A 130 -4.67 -21.85 -4.84
C THR A 130 -4.38 -20.79 -3.76
N VAL A 131 -4.83 -21.04 -2.54
CA VAL A 131 -4.47 -20.19 -1.38
C VAL A 131 -2.96 -20.09 -1.24
N ARG A 132 -2.24 -21.21 -1.41
CA ARG A 132 -0.78 -21.27 -1.37
C ARG A 132 -0.12 -20.36 -2.40
N GLU A 133 -0.57 -20.40 -3.65
CA GLU A 133 -0.06 -19.58 -4.73
C GLU A 133 -0.37 -18.10 -4.52
N ASN A 134 -1.56 -17.77 -4.01
CA ASN A 134 -1.92 -16.42 -3.65
C ASN A 134 -1.00 -15.82 -2.58
N ILE A 135 -0.60 -16.59 -1.57
CA ILE A 135 0.37 -16.14 -0.55
C ILE A 135 1.78 -16.07 -1.14
N ARG A 136 2.20 -17.11 -1.89
CA ARG A 136 3.53 -17.19 -2.54
C ARG A 136 3.78 -16.07 -3.54
N TYR A 137 2.72 -15.42 -4.06
CA TYR A 137 2.85 -14.29 -4.97
C TYR A 137 3.68 -13.13 -4.37
N GLY A 138 3.77 -13.01 -3.05
CA GLY A 138 4.66 -12.06 -2.38
C GLY A 138 6.15 -12.29 -2.68
N ARG A 139 6.56 -13.57 -2.87
CA ARG A 139 7.90 -13.98 -3.27
C ARG A 139 7.81 -15.37 -3.90
N LEU A 140 7.99 -15.44 -5.21
CA LEU A 140 7.69 -16.62 -6.03
C LEU A 140 8.58 -17.84 -5.70
N ASP A 141 9.76 -17.64 -5.16
CA ASP A 141 10.70 -18.68 -4.74
C ASP A 141 10.53 -19.13 -3.28
N ALA A 142 9.50 -18.64 -2.58
CA ALA A 142 9.20 -19.04 -1.21
C ALA A 142 8.84 -20.54 -1.13
N THR A 143 9.39 -21.22 -0.13
CA THR A 143 9.06 -22.63 0.13
C THR A 143 7.65 -22.77 0.71
N ASP A 144 7.12 -24.00 0.71
CA ASP A 144 5.83 -24.29 1.32
C ASP A 144 5.81 -23.99 2.82
N GLU A 145 6.92 -24.28 3.50
CA GLU A 145 7.10 -23.98 4.92
C GLU A 145 7.06 -22.48 5.19
N GLU A 146 7.73 -21.69 4.37
CA GLU A 146 7.71 -20.20 4.48
C GLU A 146 6.31 -19.64 4.26
N VAL A 147 5.55 -20.18 3.32
CA VAL A 147 4.15 -19.82 3.07
C VAL A 147 3.28 -20.13 4.30
N VAL A 148 3.44 -21.31 4.89
CA VAL A 148 2.69 -21.71 6.10
C VAL A 148 3.06 -20.83 7.30
N GLU A 149 4.34 -20.55 7.51
CA GLU A 149 4.77 -19.66 8.60
C GLU A 149 4.26 -18.23 8.42
N ALA A 150 4.27 -17.70 7.21
CA ALA A 150 3.67 -16.40 6.91
C ALA A 150 2.16 -16.37 7.19
N ALA A 151 1.45 -17.43 6.83
CA ALA A 151 0.02 -17.56 7.12
C ALA A 151 -0.27 -17.64 8.63
N LYS A 152 0.57 -18.30 9.41
CA LYS A 152 0.47 -18.31 10.87
C LYS A 152 0.66 -16.91 11.46
N LYS A 153 1.72 -16.21 11.06
CA LYS A 153 1.99 -14.82 11.49
C LYS A 153 0.87 -13.86 11.13
N ALA A 154 0.22 -14.08 9.99
CA ALA A 154 -0.91 -13.30 9.52
C ALA A 154 -2.26 -13.71 10.16
N ASN A 155 -2.29 -14.64 11.13
CA ASN A 155 -3.52 -15.20 11.69
C ASN A 155 -4.46 -15.84 10.64
N ALA A 156 -3.90 -16.28 9.51
CA ALA A 156 -4.65 -16.90 8.40
C ALA A 156 -4.71 -18.41 8.47
N HIS A 157 -3.74 -19.05 9.10
CA HIS A 157 -3.58 -20.52 9.10
C HIS A 157 -4.84 -21.27 9.51
N ASP A 158 -5.47 -20.86 10.62
CA ASP A 158 -6.61 -21.57 11.20
C ASP A 158 -7.83 -21.59 10.28
N PHE A 159 -8.12 -20.49 9.56
CA PHE A 159 -9.22 -20.52 8.60
C PHE A 159 -8.84 -21.28 7.33
N ILE A 160 -7.58 -21.20 6.88
CA ILE A 160 -7.10 -21.95 5.71
C ILE A 160 -7.28 -23.45 5.94
N MET A 161 -6.93 -23.96 7.11
CA MET A 161 -7.08 -25.38 7.47
C MET A 161 -8.54 -25.84 7.54
N LYS A 162 -9.51 -24.92 7.64
CA LYS A 162 -10.94 -25.21 7.59
C LYS A 162 -11.53 -25.23 6.17
N LEU A 163 -10.76 -24.79 5.17
CA LEU A 163 -11.16 -24.88 3.77
C LEU A 163 -11.10 -26.33 3.29
N PRO A 164 -11.92 -26.72 2.29
CA PRO A 164 -12.02 -28.12 1.85
C PRO A 164 -10.69 -28.79 1.53
N ASN A 165 -9.76 -28.07 0.91
CA ASN A 165 -8.43 -28.56 0.51
C ASN A 165 -7.30 -27.78 1.22
N GLY A 166 -7.57 -27.08 2.33
CA GLY A 166 -6.57 -26.29 3.04
C GLY A 166 -5.86 -25.28 2.13
N TYR A 167 -4.53 -25.30 2.12
CA TYR A 167 -3.70 -24.42 1.27
C TYR A 167 -3.86 -24.67 -0.23
N ASP A 168 -4.31 -25.83 -0.63
CA ASP A 168 -4.53 -26.21 -2.04
C ASP A 168 -5.95 -25.94 -2.53
N THR A 169 -6.76 -25.26 -1.70
CA THR A 169 -8.09 -24.77 -2.08
C THR A 169 -7.94 -23.73 -3.20
N LEU A 170 -8.60 -23.98 -4.34
CA LEU A 170 -8.65 -23.04 -5.46
C LEU A 170 -9.63 -21.91 -5.12
N LEU A 171 -9.18 -20.68 -5.22
CA LEU A 171 -10.00 -19.49 -5.08
C LEU A 171 -10.42 -19.00 -6.46
N LYS A 172 -11.66 -18.53 -6.59
CA LYS A 172 -12.13 -17.84 -7.79
C LYS A 172 -11.62 -16.41 -7.83
N ALA A 173 -11.63 -15.82 -9.01
CA ALA A 173 -11.16 -14.45 -9.23
C ALA A 173 -11.93 -13.40 -8.36
N ASP A 174 -13.22 -13.65 -8.06
CA ASP A 174 -14.02 -12.80 -7.17
C ASP A 174 -13.81 -13.12 -5.69
N GLY A 175 -13.12 -14.21 -5.36
CA GLY A 175 -12.85 -14.67 -4.00
C GLY A 175 -14.13 -14.89 -3.18
N SER A 176 -15.23 -15.32 -3.84
CA SER A 176 -16.54 -15.49 -3.21
C SER A 176 -16.58 -16.60 -2.13
N GLU A 177 -15.58 -17.48 -2.12
CA GLU A 177 -15.45 -18.59 -1.16
C GLU A 177 -14.99 -18.16 0.22
N ILE A 178 -14.45 -16.96 0.36
CA ILE A 178 -13.88 -16.45 1.62
C ILE A 178 -14.40 -15.04 1.94
N SER A 179 -14.46 -14.70 3.22
CA SER A 179 -14.93 -13.39 3.68
C SER A 179 -13.91 -12.28 3.36
N GLN A 180 -14.34 -11.02 3.37
CA GLN A 180 -13.47 -9.85 3.16
C GLN A 180 -12.32 -9.82 4.18
N GLY A 181 -12.58 -10.15 5.45
CA GLY A 181 -11.53 -10.24 6.46
C GLY A 181 -10.51 -11.35 6.16
N GLN A 182 -10.97 -12.51 5.67
CA GLN A 182 -10.09 -13.60 5.26
C GLN A 182 -9.23 -13.20 4.04
N LYS A 183 -9.79 -12.48 3.06
CA LYS A 183 -9.00 -11.91 1.95
C LYS A 183 -7.89 -11.01 2.48
N GLN A 184 -8.19 -10.18 3.47
CA GLN A 184 -7.21 -9.28 4.07
C GLN A 184 -6.10 -10.03 4.82
N LEU A 185 -6.44 -11.10 5.57
CA LEU A 185 -5.43 -11.96 6.21
C LEU A 185 -4.51 -12.64 5.19
N LEU A 186 -5.03 -13.06 4.02
CA LEU A 186 -4.20 -13.59 2.93
C LEU A 186 -3.27 -12.53 2.33
N ALA A 187 -3.73 -11.30 2.16
CA ALA A 187 -2.89 -10.19 1.70
C ALA A 187 -1.77 -9.86 2.70
N ILE A 188 -2.05 -9.93 3.99
CA ILE A 188 -1.03 -9.75 5.04
C ILE A 188 -0.04 -10.92 5.02
N ALA A 189 -0.50 -12.18 4.83
CA ALA A 189 0.39 -13.34 4.66
C ALA A 189 1.31 -13.18 3.43
N ARG A 190 0.78 -12.68 2.32
CA ARG A 190 1.56 -12.31 1.13
C ARG A 190 2.65 -11.28 1.46
N ALA A 191 2.33 -10.28 2.27
CA ALA A 191 3.28 -9.27 2.71
C ALA A 191 4.39 -9.85 3.61
N PHE A 192 4.05 -10.79 4.50
CA PHE A 192 5.06 -11.51 5.30
C PHE A 192 6.03 -12.31 4.44
N VAL A 193 5.53 -13.03 3.42
CA VAL A 193 6.38 -13.78 2.46
C VAL A 193 7.30 -12.85 1.69
N ALA A 194 6.79 -11.70 1.25
CA ALA A 194 7.58 -10.70 0.52
C ALA A 194 8.71 -10.10 1.37
N ASN A 195 8.52 -10.02 2.68
CA ASN A 195 9.48 -9.47 3.65
C ASN A 195 10.05 -8.10 3.22
N PRO A 196 9.20 -7.08 3.03
CA PRO A 196 9.62 -5.78 2.52
C PRO A 196 10.36 -4.95 3.57
N ALA A 197 11.15 -3.96 3.09
CA ALA A 197 11.73 -2.92 3.94
C ALA A 197 10.74 -1.79 4.24
N ILE A 198 9.85 -1.49 3.29
CA ILE A 198 8.84 -0.44 3.40
C ILE A 198 7.45 -1.02 3.19
N LEU A 199 6.53 -0.69 4.08
CA LEU A 199 5.12 -1.05 4.03
C LEU A 199 4.26 0.17 3.74
N LEU A 200 3.32 0.01 2.83
CA LEU A 200 2.32 1.00 2.47
C LEU A 200 0.94 0.39 2.77
N LEU A 201 0.28 0.86 3.83
CA LEU A 201 -0.94 0.26 4.34
C LEU A 201 -2.11 1.22 4.14
N ASP A 202 -3.13 0.79 3.40
CA ASP A 202 -4.40 1.51 3.29
C ASP A 202 -5.43 0.83 4.19
N GLU A 203 -5.72 1.44 5.35
CA GLU A 203 -6.55 0.87 6.38
C GLU A 203 -8.01 1.30 6.23
N ALA A 204 -8.84 0.48 5.63
CA ALA A 204 -10.28 0.62 5.74
C ALA A 204 -10.94 -0.76 5.95
N THR A 205 -11.55 -0.95 7.10
CA THR A 205 -12.15 -2.22 7.53
C THR A 205 -13.63 -2.04 7.82
N SER A 206 -14.37 -1.39 6.93
CA SER A 206 -15.75 -0.96 7.17
C SER A 206 -16.81 -2.07 7.15
N SER A 207 -16.45 -3.35 6.91
CA SER A 207 -17.41 -4.45 6.75
C SER A 207 -16.91 -5.78 7.30
N ILE A 208 -16.05 -5.76 8.32
CA ILE A 208 -15.44 -6.95 8.91
C ILE A 208 -15.98 -7.14 10.34
N ASP A 209 -16.25 -8.38 10.73
CA ASP A 209 -16.66 -8.71 12.09
C ASP A 209 -15.52 -8.41 13.10
N THR A 210 -15.90 -8.10 14.33
CA THR A 210 -14.98 -7.65 15.39
C THR A 210 -13.86 -8.65 15.70
N VAL A 211 -14.13 -9.97 15.59
CA VAL A 211 -13.13 -11.01 15.90
C VAL A 211 -12.06 -11.06 14.82
N THR A 212 -12.49 -11.07 13.56
CA THR A 212 -11.58 -11.07 12.41
C THR A 212 -10.81 -9.75 12.35
N GLU A 213 -11.46 -8.62 12.65
CA GLU A 213 -10.81 -7.33 12.73
C GLU A 213 -9.65 -7.31 13.73
N LYS A 214 -9.85 -7.87 14.93
CA LYS A 214 -8.79 -7.99 15.94
C LYS A 214 -7.59 -8.80 15.40
N LYS A 215 -7.85 -9.93 14.71
CA LYS A 215 -6.82 -10.74 14.09
C LYS A 215 -6.03 -9.98 13.03
N ILE A 216 -6.71 -9.15 12.22
CA ILE A 216 -6.07 -8.29 11.22
C ILE A 216 -5.17 -7.27 11.90
N GLN A 217 -5.65 -6.60 12.95
CA GLN A 217 -4.86 -5.62 13.69
C GLN A 217 -3.58 -6.24 14.29
N GLU A 218 -3.71 -7.38 14.98
CA GLU A 218 -2.58 -8.11 15.54
C GLU A 218 -1.56 -8.51 14.46
N ALA A 219 -2.05 -8.97 13.29
CA ALA A 219 -1.20 -9.35 12.17
C ALA A 219 -0.48 -8.13 11.54
N LEU A 220 -1.16 -6.99 11.40
CA LEU A 220 -0.55 -5.75 10.91
C LEU A 220 0.50 -5.21 11.88
N GLU A 221 0.22 -5.20 13.20
CA GLU A 221 1.18 -4.80 14.21
C GLU A 221 2.45 -5.66 14.16
N GLU A 222 2.30 -6.97 14.02
CA GLU A 222 3.43 -7.90 13.86
C GLU A 222 4.18 -7.64 12.55
N LEU A 223 3.47 -7.40 11.45
CA LEU A 223 4.06 -7.11 10.14
C LEU A 223 4.88 -5.80 10.16
N MET A 224 4.42 -4.78 10.86
CA MET A 224 5.09 -3.46 10.94
C MET A 224 6.38 -3.49 11.75
N LYS A 225 6.58 -4.45 12.67
CA LYS A 225 7.77 -4.52 13.52
C LYS A 225 9.07 -4.52 12.71
N GLY A 226 9.94 -3.55 12.98
CA GLY A 226 11.24 -3.42 12.34
C GLY A 226 11.20 -2.98 10.87
N ARG A 227 10.05 -2.56 10.36
CA ARG A 227 9.86 -2.04 8.99
C ARG A 227 9.39 -0.61 9.01
N THR A 228 9.85 0.17 8.05
CA THR A 228 9.28 1.51 7.84
C THR A 228 7.88 1.38 7.27
N SER A 229 6.89 1.94 7.96
CA SER A 229 5.48 1.73 7.63
C SER A 229 4.76 3.05 7.45
N PHE A 230 4.09 3.21 6.33
CA PHE A 230 3.20 4.34 6.04
C PHE A 230 1.77 3.83 6.07
N VAL A 231 0.94 4.40 6.91
CA VAL A 231 -0.43 3.95 7.12
C VAL A 231 -1.41 5.07 6.84
N ILE A 232 -2.37 4.86 5.94
CA ILE A 232 -3.53 5.74 5.83
C ILE A 232 -4.49 5.33 6.94
N ALA A 233 -4.49 6.11 8.01
CA ALA A 233 -5.25 5.78 9.20
C ALA A 233 -6.70 6.28 9.08
N HIS A 234 -7.62 5.36 9.08
CA HIS A 234 -9.06 5.61 9.21
C HIS A 234 -9.55 5.38 10.66
N ARG A 235 -8.69 4.86 11.53
CA ARG A 235 -9.00 4.53 12.93
C ARG A 235 -8.00 5.16 13.89
N LEU A 236 -8.53 5.58 15.03
CA LEU A 236 -7.71 6.17 16.10
C LEU A 236 -6.66 5.21 16.66
N ASN A 237 -6.96 3.89 16.69
CA ASN A 237 -6.04 2.91 17.24
C ASN A 237 -4.74 2.82 16.45
N THR A 238 -4.81 2.86 15.12
CA THR A 238 -3.63 2.84 14.24
C THR A 238 -2.75 4.06 14.46
N VAL A 239 -3.38 5.22 14.66
CA VAL A 239 -2.64 6.46 14.93
C VAL A 239 -1.92 6.41 16.26
N ARG A 240 -2.46 5.71 17.28
CA ARG A 240 -1.85 5.64 18.61
C ARG A 240 -0.48 4.97 18.64
N HIS A 241 -0.22 4.07 17.71
CA HIS A 241 1.04 3.32 17.62
C HIS A 241 2.02 3.92 16.61
N ALA A 242 1.66 5.04 15.96
CA ALA A 242 2.52 5.72 15.02
C ALA A 242 3.56 6.58 15.73
N ASP A 243 4.82 6.52 15.25
CA ASP A 243 5.92 7.38 15.72
C ASP A 243 5.72 8.82 15.25
N MET A 244 5.11 8.99 14.08
CA MET A 244 4.81 10.28 13.49
C MET A 244 3.39 10.28 12.91
N VAL A 245 2.69 11.40 13.08
CA VAL A 245 1.41 11.68 12.42
C VAL A 245 1.60 12.84 11.45
N ILE A 246 1.15 12.66 10.23
CA ILE A 246 1.12 13.69 9.19
C ILE A 246 -0.35 13.99 8.86
N VAL A 247 -0.78 15.19 9.19
CA VAL A 247 -2.13 15.68 8.86
C VAL A 247 -2.09 16.32 7.48
N MET A 248 -2.80 15.73 6.53
CA MET A 248 -2.89 16.24 5.17
C MET A 248 -4.21 16.96 4.93
N ARG A 249 -4.14 18.09 4.24
CA ARG A 249 -5.30 18.86 3.80
C ARG A 249 -5.00 19.54 2.47
N GLU A 250 -5.88 19.37 1.49
CA GLU A 250 -5.79 20.04 0.18
C GLU A 250 -4.39 19.87 -0.47
N GLY A 251 -3.85 18.66 -0.43
CA GLY A 251 -2.55 18.34 -1.03
C GLY A 251 -1.33 18.86 -0.27
N LYS A 252 -1.49 19.37 0.96
CA LYS A 252 -0.41 19.92 1.79
C LYS A 252 -0.33 19.21 3.14
N ILE A 253 0.84 19.28 3.77
CA ILE A 253 1.01 18.92 5.18
C ILE A 253 0.54 20.12 6.01
N ALA A 254 -0.57 19.95 6.72
CA ALA A 254 -1.12 20.97 7.60
C ALA A 254 -0.44 20.93 8.98
N GLU A 255 -0.19 19.71 9.50
CA GLU A 255 0.49 19.48 10.77
C GLU A 255 1.31 18.18 10.67
N SER A 256 2.44 18.13 11.35
CA SER A 256 3.23 16.91 11.52
C SER A 256 3.94 16.90 12.86
N GLY A 257 4.14 15.70 13.43
CA GLY A 257 4.82 15.49 14.69
C GLY A 257 4.37 14.21 15.38
N SER A 258 4.85 13.96 16.58
CA SER A 258 4.33 12.88 17.42
C SER A 258 2.87 13.16 17.81
N GLN A 259 2.15 12.11 18.15
CA GLN A 259 0.76 12.26 18.61
C GLN A 259 0.65 13.22 19.80
N GLN A 260 1.57 13.14 20.74
CA GLN A 260 1.58 13.99 21.94
C GLN A 260 1.78 15.46 21.57
N GLU A 261 2.77 15.78 20.74
CA GLU A 261 3.02 17.15 20.26
C GLU A 261 1.80 17.76 19.57
N LEU A 262 1.12 16.97 18.72
CA LEU A 262 -0.05 17.44 17.98
C LEU A 262 -1.28 17.66 18.88
N ILE A 263 -1.42 16.86 19.95
CA ILE A 263 -2.47 17.05 20.97
C ILE A 263 -2.20 18.34 21.77
N GLU A 264 -0.95 18.56 22.20
CA GLU A 264 -0.54 19.74 22.95
C GLU A 264 -0.71 21.04 22.14
N LYS A 265 -0.42 21.00 20.84
CA LYS A 265 -0.67 22.12 19.91
C LYS A 265 -2.14 22.50 19.81
N ASN A 266 -3.07 21.61 20.18
CA ASN A 266 -4.53 21.80 20.12
C ASN A 266 -5.02 22.30 18.75
N GLY A 267 -4.38 21.81 17.68
CA GLY A 267 -4.64 22.16 16.29
C GLY A 267 -5.67 21.27 15.60
N ILE A 268 -5.48 21.05 14.30
CA ILE A 268 -6.39 20.24 13.45
C ILE A 268 -6.49 18.81 13.96
N TYR A 269 -5.34 18.17 14.26
CA TYR A 269 -5.30 16.80 14.78
C TYR A 269 -6.07 16.64 16.09
N ALA A 270 -5.83 17.54 17.06
CA ALA A 270 -6.53 17.50 18.34
C ALA A 270 -8.04 17.66 18.18
N ASN A 271 -8.49 18.52 17.25
CA ASN A 271 -9.91 18.69 16.94
C ASN A 271 -10.52 17.45 16.28
N MET A 272 -9.80 16.78 15.36
CA MET A 272 -10.23 15.51 14.77
C MET A 272 -10.42 14.42 15.84
N LEU A 273 -9.52 14.34 16.83
CA LEU A 273 -9.64 13.40 17.95
C LEU A 273 -10.86 13.68 18.84
N LYS A 274 -11.17 14.95 19.09
CA LYS A 274 -12.35 15.33 19.90
C LYS A 274 -13.65 14.95 19.19
N GLN A 275 -13.74 15.21 17.88
CA GLN A 275 -14.91 14.86 17.08
C GLN A 275 -15.15 13.36 17.01
N SER A 276 -14.11 12.54 16.86
CA SER A 276 -14.23 11.09 16.80
C SER A 276 -14.62 10.45 18.15
N LYS A 277 -14.24 11.06 19.28
CA LYS A 277 -14.68 10.63 20.61
C LYS A 277 -16.14 11.01 20.89
N GLY A 278 -16.59 12.15 20.40
CA GLY A 278 -17.99 12.60 20.53
C GLY A 278 -18.98 11.84 19.66
N ALA A 279 -18.53 11.19 18.58
CA ALA A 279 -19.37 10.34 17.73
C ALA A 279 -19.50 8.89 18.26
N ALA A 280 -18.72 8.52 19.27
CA ALA A 280 -18.72 7.18 19.89
C ALA A 280 -19.46 7.13 21.25
N SER A 281 -20.04 8.25 21.68
CA SER A 281 -20.91 8.39 22.86
C SER A 281 -22.36 8.65 22.43
#